data_9dc144e2f4368136bac0048b72db29c5
#
_entry.id   9dc144e2f4368136bac0048b72db29c5
#
_cell.length_a   1.000
_cell.length_b   1.000
_cell.length_c   1.000
_cell.angle_alpha   90.00
_cell.angle_beta   90.00
_cell.angle_gamma   90.00
#
_symmetry.space_group_name_H-M   'P 1'
#
loop_
_entity.id
_entity.type
_entity.pdbx_description
1 polymer ?
#
loop_
_entity_poly.entity_id
_entity_poly.type
_entity_poly.pdbx_seq_one_letter_code
_entity_poly.pdbx_strand_id
1 'polypeptide(L)' 'VNDCEVHISGSGDAEVDVNGKLDVFVSGSGDVHYRGNASVTAKVTGSGEVEKM' A
#
# COMPACT_ATOMS: atom_id res chain seq x y z
N VAL A 1 3.94 -0.33 13.72
CA VAL A 1 4.33 -1.53 13.00
C VAL A 1 5.63 -1.25 12.25
N ASN A 2 6.63 -2.11 12.40
CA ASN A 2 7.91 -1.93 11.73
C ASN A 2 7.90 -2.47 10.30
N ASP A 3 7.21 -3.57 10.09
CA ASP A 3 7.10 -4.16 8.75
C ASP A 3 5.64 -4.45 8.49
N CYS A 4 5.18 -4.07 7.31
CA CYS A 4 3.80 -4.29 6.94
C CYS A 4 3.73 -4.77 5.49
N GLU A 5 2.86 -5.71 5.23
CA GLU A 5 2.63 -6.19 3.88
C GLU A 5 1.15 -6.03 3.56
N VAL A 6 0.87 -5.40 2.45
CA VAL A 6 -0.50 -5.13 2.04
C VAL A 6 -0.74 -5.75 0.67
N HIS A 7 -1.76 -6.58 0.58
CA HIS A 7 -2.19 -7.17 -0.68
C HIS A 7 -3.63 -6.78 -0.94
N ILE A 8 -3.87 -6.18 -2.07
CA ILE A 8 -5.21 -5.78 -2.47
C ILE A 8 -5.53 -6.45 -3.81
N SER A 9 -6.65 -7.13 -3.84
CA SER A 9 -7.12 -7.82 -5.03
C SER A 9 -8.51 -7.30 -5.33
N GLY A 10 -8.74 -6.85 -6.55
CA GLY A 10 -10.02 -6.30 -6.95
C GLY A 10 -10.10 -4.81 -6.64
N SER A 11 -11.24 -4.34 -6.16
CA SER A 11 -11.43 -2.94 -5.79
C SER A 11 -11.57 -2.83 -4.28
N GLY A 12 -10.81 -1.94 -3.68
CA GLY A 12 -10.84 -1.74 -2.24
C GLY A 12 -9.89 -0.64 -1.85
N ASP A 13 -9.99 -0.19 -0.60
CA ASP A 13 -9.15 0.86 -0.08
C ASP A 13 -8.40 0.35 1.13
N ALA A 14 -7.16 0.79 1.27
CA ALA A 14 -6.37 0.47 2.45
C ALA A 14 -5.73 1.73 3.00
N GLU A 15 -5.65 1.80 4.31
CA GLU A 15 -5.00 2.91 4.98
C GLU A 15 -4.10 2.33 6.05
N VAL A 16 -2.83 2.66 5.98
CA VAL A 16 -1.84 2.07 6.89
C VAL A 16 -0.93 3.14 7.47
N ASP A 17 -0.43 2.86 8.65
CA ASP A 17 0.54 3.71 9.33
C ASP A 17 1.72 2.81 9.70
N VAL A 18 2.85 3.03 9.06
CA VAL A 18 4.01 2.13 9.17
C VAL A 18 5.29 2.92 9.36
N ASN A 19 6.10 2.47 10.29
CA ASN A 19 7.47 2.95 10.44
C ASN A 19 8.39 1.77 10.21
N GLY A 20 9.21 1.83 9.16
CA GLY A 20 10.11 0.73 8.82
C GLY A 20 9.95 0.34 7.36
N LYS A 21 9.38 -0.81 7.09
CA LYS A 21 9.20 -1.28 5.71
C LYS A 21 7.74 -1.52 5.41
N LEU A 22 7.33 -1.09 4.24
CA LEU A 22 5.99 -1.34 3.75
C LEU A 22 6.06 -1.93 2.36
N ASP A 23 5.53 -3.14 2.22
CA ASP A 23 5.39 -3.78 0.92
C ASP A 23 3.92 -3.74 0.53
N VAL A 24 3.64 -3.19 -0.63
CA VAL A 24 2.28 -3.06 -1.13
C VAL A 24 2.17 -3.75 -2.48
N PHE A 25 1.20 -4.60 -2.60
CA PHE A 25 0.88 -5.23 -3.87
C PHE A 25 -0.60 -5.00 -4.16
N VAL A 26 -0.88 -4.31 -5.24
CA VAL A 26 -2.25 -4.01 -5.65
C VAL A 26 -2.51 -4.64 -7.00
N SER A 27 -3.54 -5.47 -7.06
CA SER A 27 -3.99 -6.09 -8.30
C SER A 27 -5.43 -5.64 -8.52
N GLY A 28 -5.67 -4.84 -9.55
CA GLY A 28 -6.99 -4.31 -9.83
C GLY A 28 -7.07 -2.82 -9.61
N SER A 29 -8.16 -2.33 -9.04
CA SER A 29 -8.46 -0.90 -8.92
C SER A 29 -8.45 -0.40 -7.48
N GLY A 30 -7.66 -0.97 -6.62
CA GLY A 30 -7.61 -0.55 -5.22
C GLY A 30 -6.78 0.71 -5.00
N ASP A 31 -7.02 1.38 -3.90
CA ASP A 31 -6.25 2.54 -3.47
C ASP A 31 -5.58 2.23 -2.14
N VAL A 32 -4.35 2.68 -1.99
CA VAL A 32 -3.62 2.54 -0.74
C VAL A 32 -3.13 3.91 -0.29
N HIS A 33 -3.43 4.25 0.94
CA HIS A 33 -2.91 5.45 1.57
C HIS A 33 -2.03 5.04 2.74
N TYR A 34 -0.82 5.53 2.78
CA TYR A 34 0.10 5.21 3.85
C TYR A 34 0.66 6.47 4.49
N ARG A 35 1.10 6.33 5.71
CA ARG A 35 1.80 7.40 6.41
C ARG A 35 2.82 6.82 7.36
N GLY A 36 3.72 7.68 7.82
CA GLY A 36 4.82 7.29 8.68
C GLY A 36 6.13 7.32 7.91
N ASN A 37 7.20 6.93 8.58
CA ASN A 37 8.52 6.86 7.97
C ASN A 37 8.80 5.44 7.54
N ALA A 38 8.41 5.10 6.33
CA ALA A 38 8.57 3.75 5.84
C ALA A 38 9.29 3.74 4.51
N SER A 39 10.09 2.69 4.28
CA SER A 39 10.58 2.38 2.96
C SER A 39 9.49 1.64 2.23
N VAL A 40 8.87 2.28 1.27
CA VAL A 40 7.73 1.73 0.58
C VAL A 40 8.15 1.08 -0.73
N THR A 41 7.78 -0.17 -0.88
CA THR A 41 7.91 -0.88 -2.15
C THR A 41 6.49 -1.16 -2.62
N ALA A 42 6.08 -0.50 -3.67
CA ALA A 42 4.72 -0.66 -4.16
C ALA A 42 4.74 -1.26 -5.56
N LYS A 43 3.89 -2.25 -5.76
CA LYS A 43 3.72 -2.86 -7.06
C LYS A 43 2.24 -2.87 -7.38
N VAL A 44 1.87 -2.19 -8.44
CA VAL A 44 0.48 -2.05 -8.85
C VAL A 44 0.32 -2.62 -10.24
N THR A 45 -0.58 -3.59 -10.37
CA THR A 45 -0.97 -4.12 -11.67
C THR A 45 -2.44 -3.77 -11.86
N GLY A 46 -2.73 -2.95 -12.84
CA GLY A 46 -4.08 -2.47 -13.08
C GLY A 46 -4.17 -0.96 -12.89
N SER A 47 -5.29 -0.50 -12.38
CA SER A 47 -5.59 0.92 -12.26
C SER A 47 -5.51 1.45 -10.83
N GLY A 48 -4.91 0.72 -9.95
CA GLY A 48 -4.79 1.14 -8.55
C GLY A 48 -3.78 2.24 -8.34
N GLU A 49 -3.83 2.87 -7.19
CA GLU A 49 -2.91 3.92 -6.81
C GLU A 49 -2.41 3.72 -5.39
N VAL A 50 -1.19 4.17 -5.16
CA VAL A 50 -0.60 4.20 -3.82
C VAL A 50 -0.15 5.62 -3.56
N GLU A 51 -0.64 6.20 -2.48
CA GLU A 51 -0.33 7.58 -2.13
C GLU A 51 0.10 7.68 -0.68
N LYS A 52 0.98 8.64 -0.43
CA LYS A 52 1.36 8.99 0.92
C LYS A 52 0.42 10.08 1.44
N MET A 53 -0.06 9.85 2.64
CA MET A 53 -0.92 10.82 3.33
C MET A 53 -0.11 11.92 3.99
#